data_a259dbad649dc2a5f52a4b78fd82dc3d
#
_entry.id   a259dbad649dc2a5f52a4b78fd82dc3d
#
_cell.length_a   1.000
_cell.length_b   1.000
_cell.length_c   1.000
_cell.angle_alpha   90.00
_cell.angle_beta   90.00
_cell.angle_gamma   90.00
#
_symmetry.space_group_name_H-M   'P 1'
#
loop_
_entity.id
_entity.type
_entity.pdbx_description
1 polymer ?
#
loop_
_entity_poly.entity_id
_entity_poly.type
_entity_poly.pdbx_seq_one_letter_code
_entity_poly.pdbx_strand_id
1 'polypeptide(L)'
;VHTTEVIEMGDHPAKAFQQKTNSSIVVGFGYLAKGLINGFASAGSTGAMMVGSMQAVKPIEGVIRPTISTVAPTVTGGKVLLLDVGLNVDCKPEVLAQYGIIGSIYAQAMLGIRNPRVAVLNIGEEETKGNAQSKAAYELMKESEEFNFVGNVEGSHLFSGQVADVIVCDGFVGNTCLLYTSDAA
;
A
#
# COMPACT_ATOMS: atom_id res chain seq x y z
N VAL A 1 25.74 -13.63 -0.19
CA VAL A 1 26.16 -12.94 1.05
C VAL A 1 25.62 -13.72 2.24
N HIS A 2 26.46 -14.05 3.20
CA HIS A 2 26.05 -14.73 4.43
C HIS A 2 25.71 -13.69 5.51
N THR A 3 24.62 -13.93 6.24
CA THR A 3 24.17 -13.11 7.36
C THR A 3 23.95 -14.00 8.59
N THR A 4 24.23 -13.48 9.78
CA THR A 4 24.23 -14.27 11.03
C THR A 4 23.16 -13.84 12.01
N GLU A 5 22.43 -12.75 11.71
CA GLU A 5 21.38 -12.22 12.57
C GLU A 5 20.03 -12.26 11.87
N VAL A 6 18.96 -12.41 12.65
CA VAL A 6 17.58 -12.42 12.18
C VAL A 6 16.77 -11.35 12.93
N ILE A 7 16.05 -10.51 12.19
CA ILE A 7 15.02 -9.65 12.76
C ILE A 7 13.74 -10.48 12.86
N GLU A 8 13.34 -10.77 14.09
CA GLU A 8 12.14 -11.56 14.36
C GLU A 8 10.86 -10.73 14.16
N MET A 9 9.73 -11.41 13.92
CA MET A 9 8.43 -10.73 13.71
C MET A 9 7.97 -9.95 14.94
N GLY A 10 8.35 -10.38 16.15
CA GLY A 10 8.04 -9.71 17.43
C GLY A 10 9.01 -8.60 17.82
N ASP A 11 10.08 -8.40 17.07
CA ASP A 11 11.06 -7.34 17.37
C ASP A 11 10.47 -5.94 17.10
N HIS A 12 10.89 -4.96 17.89
CA HIS A 12 10.59 -3.56 17.58
C HIS A 12 11.35 -3.12 16.32
N PRO A 13 10.68 -2.82 15.20
CA PRO A 13 11.30 -2.67 13.89
C PRO A 13 12.50 -1.73 13.85
N ALA A 14 12.36 -0.50 14.37
CA ALA A 14 13.42 0.50 14.31
C ALA A 14 14.63 0.12 15.17
N LYS A 15 14.39 -0.44 16.36
CA LYS A 15 15.49 -0.89 17.24
C LYS A 15 16.22 -2.08 16.64
N ALA A 16 15.51 -3.08 16.17
CA ALA A 16 16.08 -4.27 15.57
C ALA A 16 16.88 -3.92 14.31
N PHE A 17 16.37 -3.03 13.46
CA PHE A 17 17.09 -2.57 12.28
C PHE A 17 18.43 -1.89 12.62
N GLN A 18 18.48 -1.11 13.70
CA GLN A 18 19.71 -0.45 14.16
C GLN A 18 20.70 -1.40 14.85
N GLN A 19 20.20 -2.39 15.60
CA GLN A 19 21.04 -3.27 16.44
C GLN A 19 21.53 -4.50 15.69
N LYS A 20 20.68 -5.11 14.84
CA LYS A 20 20.98 -6.34 14.10
C LYS A 20 21.55 -6.02 12.71
N THR A 21 22.73 -5.40 12.70
CA THR A 21 23.37 -4.86 11.48
C THR A 21 23.78 -5.92 10.48
N ASN A 22 23.96 -7.17 10.92
CA ASN A 22 24.26 -8.32 10.06
C ASN A 22 23.02 -9.20 9.79
N SER A 23 21.82 -8.63 9.88
CA SER A 23 20.60 -9.31 9.45
C SER A 23 20.41 -9.20 7.95
N SER A 24 19.69 -10.19 7.37
CA SER A 24 19.43 -10.22 5.92
C SER A 24 18.72 -8.97 5.42
N ILE A 25 17.81 -8.40 6.23
CA ILE A 25 17.07 -7.17 5.89
C ILE A 25 18.03 -5.97 5.85
N VAL A 26 18.83 -5.76 6.89
CA VAL A 26 19.76 -4.62 6.95
C VAL A 26 20.82 -4.70 5.86
N VAL A 27 21.42 -5.87 5.67
CA VAL A 27 22.42 -6.12 4.63
C VAL A 27 21.81 -5.92 3.23
N GLY A 28 20.60 -6.45 2.98
CA GLY A 28 19.89 -6.28 1.72
C GLY A 28 19.63 -4.82 1.36
N PHE A 29 19.13 -4.02 2.31
CA PHE A 29 18.97 -2.58 2.11
C PHE A 29 20.29 -1.84 1.94
N GLY A 30 21.37 -2.28 2.63
CA GLY A 30 22.70 -1.74 2.44
C GLY A 30 23.23 -1.96 1.01
N TYR A 31 22.95 -3.11 0.39
CA TYR A 31 23.28 -3.37 -1.01
C TYR A 31 22.44 -2.53 -1.96
N LEU A 32 21.14 -2.39 -1.68
CA LEU A 32 20.24 -1.57 -2.48
C LEU A 32 20.67 -0.09 -2.48
N ALA A 33 20.99 0.46 -1.29
CA ALA A 33 21.43 1.85 -1.15
C ALA A 33 22.75 2.15 -1.88
N LYS A 34 23.63 1.13 -2.04
CA LYS A 34 24.90 1.24 -2.78
C LYS A 34 24.75 0.98 -4.28
N GLY A 35 23.54 0.68 -4.77
CA GLY A 35 23.30 0.34 -6.18
C GLY A 35 23.91 -1.00 -6.61
N LEU A 36 24.23 -1.89 -5.66
CA LEU A 36 24.78 -3.21 -5.94
C LEU A 36 23.71 -4.23 -6.35
N ILE A 37 22.46 -3.93 -6.04
CA ILE A 37 21.28 -4.68 -6.46
C ILE A 37 20.20 -3.70 -6.91
N ASN A 38 19.31 -4.11 -7.82
CA ASN A 38 18.26 -3.26 -8.38
C ASN A 38 16.91 -3.42 -7.67
N GLY A 39 16.78 -4.41 -6.81
CA GLY A 39 15.58 -4.68 -6.03
C GLY A 39 15.89 -5.58 -4.85
N PHE A 40 15.06 -5.49 -3.82
CA PHE A 40 15.17 -6.31 -2.62
C PHE A 40 13.77 -6.80 -2.21
N ALA A 41 13.65 -8.08 -1.93
CA ALA A 41 12.41 -8.70 -1.46
C ALA A 41 12.69 -9.52 -0.19
N SER A 42 11.76 -9.52 0.73
CA SER A 42 11.83 -10.30 1.96
C SER A 42 10.42 -10.68 2.43
N ALA A 43 10.27 -11.89 2.95
CA ALA A 43 9.07 -12.35 3.66
C ALA A 43 9.17 -12.13 5.18
N GLY A 44 10.16 -11.34 5.64
CA GLY A 44 10.37 -11.03 7.05
C GLY A 44 9.46 -9.90 7.56
N SER A 45 9.89 -9.28 8.68
CA SER A 45 9.14 -8.22 9.36
C SER A 45 8.83 -7.04 8.42
N THR A 46 7.56 -6.79 8.15
CA THR A 46 7.07 -5.66 7.35
C THR A 46 7.54 -4.31 7.92
N GLY A 47 7.49 -4.17 9.24
CA GLY A 47 7.98 -2.95 9.90
C GLY A 47 9.48 -2.71 9.69
N ALA A 48 10.30 -3.76 9.73
CA ALA A 48 11.72 -3.66 9.45
C ALA A 48 12.00 -3.34 7.97
N MET A 49 11.21 -3.89 7.06
CA MET A 49 11.26 -3.55 5.63
C MET A 49 10.92 -2.08 5.39
N MET A 50 9.89 -1.55 6.07
CA MET A 50 9.56 -0.12 6.00
C MET A 50 10.70 0.76 6.52
N VAL A 51 11.26 0.44 7.69
CA VAL A 51 12.38 1.20 8.26
C VAL A 51 13.57 1.20 7.30
N GLY A 52 13.91 0.05 6.73
CA GLY A 52 14.97 -0.09 5.74
C GLY A 52 14.72 0.73 4.48
N SER A 53 13.51 0.70 3.95
CA SER A 53 13.11 1.49 2.79
C SER A 53 13.27 2.99 3.05
N MET A 54 12.79 3.47 4.19
CA MET A 54 12.88 4.89 4.56
C MET A 54 14.32 5.36 4.77
N GLN A 55 15.19 4.51 5.31
CA GLN A 55 16.58 4.87 5.57
C GLN A 55 17.49 4.74 4.33
N ALA A 56 17.30 3.67 3.56
CA ALA A 56 18.17 3.34 2.44
C ALA A 56 17.73 3.97 1.11
N VAL A 57 16.42 3.92 0.81
CA VAL A 57 15.85 4.42 -0.46
C VAL A 57 15.34 5.84 -0.32
N LYS A 58 14.84 6.19 0.84
CA LYS A 58 14.16 7.44 1.21
C LYS A 58 12.79 7.60 0.52
N PRO A 59 11.84 8.27 1.17
CA PRO A 59 10.56 8.59 0.55
C PRO A 59 10.73 9.59 -0.60
N ILE A 60 9.84 9.53 -1.58
CA ILE A 60 9.70 10.56 -2.60
C ILE A 60 9.25 11.85 -1.90
N GLU A 61 9.82 12.98 -2.31
CA GLU A 61 9.46 14.30 -1.75
C GLU A 61 7.96 14.56 -1.92
N GLY A 62 7.31 15.06 -0.86
CA GLY A 62 5.87 15.30 -0.83
C GLY A 62 5.03 14.10 -0.41
N VAL A 63 5.57 12.89 -0.36
CA VAL A 63 4.83 11.73 0.14
C VAL A 63 4.72 11.79 1.66
N ILE A 64 3.49 11.89 2.17
CA ILE A 64 3.20 12.01 3.62
C ILE A 64 3.54 10.71 4.34
N ARG A 65 3.09 9.57 3.78
CA ARG A 65 3.40 8.23 4.28
C ARG A 65 3.57 7.25 3.14
N PRO A 66 4.59 6.38 3.20
CA PRO A 66 4.70 5.26 2.28
C PRO A 66 3.53 4.30 2.50
N THR A 67 3.22 3.51 1.49
CA THR A 67 2.16 2.49 1.54
C THR A 67 2.68 1.16 1.02
N ILE A 68 2.05 0.08 1.45
CA ILE A 68 2.19 -1.23 0.82
C ILE A 68 0.99 -1.44 -0.09
N SER A 69 1.26 -1.90 -1.30
CA SER A 69 0.21 -2.19 -2.27
C SER A 69 0.29 -3.62 -2.76
N THR A 70 -0.84 -4.14 -3.18
CA THR A 70 -0.93 -5.42 -3.89
C THR A 70 -1.70 -5.26 -5.19
N VAL A 71 -1.29 -6.02 -6.20
CA VAL A 71 -2.02 -6.13 -7.45
C VAL A 71 -2.73 -7.48 -7.47
N ALA A 72 -4.05 -7.46 -7.43
CA ALA A 72 -4.86 -8.66 -7.45
C ALA A 72 -5.52 -8.88 -8.84
N PRO A 73 -5.71 -10.13 -9.26
CA PRO A 73 -6.49 -10.42 -10.45
C PRO A 73 -7.97 -10.12 -10.21
N THR A 74 -8.67 -9.69 -11.25
CA THR A 74 -10.11 -9.50 -11.20
C THR A 74 -10.85 -10.65 -11.89
N VAL A 75 -12.11 -10.87 -11.53
CA VAL A 75 -12.95 -11.91 -12.16
C VAL A 75 -13.17 -11.68 -13.66
N THR A 76 -12.97 -10.46 -14.13
CA THR A 76 -13.04 -10.09 -15.55
C THR A 76 -11.73 -10.34 -16.31
N GLY A 77 -10.71 -10.90 -15.65
CA GLY A 77 -9.39 -11.16 -16.25
C GLY A 77 -8.45 -9.94 -16.27
N GLY A 78 -8.84 -8.83 -15.63
CA GLY A 78 -8.01 -7.64 -15.45
C GLY A 78 -7.19 -7.67 -14.15
N LYS A 79 -6.80 -6.47 -13.70
CA LYS A 79 -6.05 -6.26 -12.46
C LYS A 79 -6.66 -5.11 -11.68
N VAL A 80 -6.62 -5.18 -10.36
CA VAL A 80 -6.94 -4.11 -9.43
C VAL A 80 -5.76 -3.88 -8.49
N LEU A 81 -5.45 -2.62 -8.23
CA LEU A 81 -4.44 -2.21 -7.26
C LEU A 81 -5.14 -1.85 -5.95
N LEU A 82 -4.77 -2.51 -4.85
CA LEU A 82 -5.25 -2.21 -3.50
C LEU A 82 -4.13 -1.59 -2.67
N LEU A 83 -4.37 -0.47 -2.03
CA LEU A 83 -3.48 0.21 -1.09
C LEU A 83 -4.29 0.94 0.00
N ASP A 84 -3.92 0.87 1.28
CA ASP A 84 -2.80 0.21 1.94
C ASP A 84 -3.18 -1.23 2.35
N VAL A 85 -2.22 -2.14 2.38
CA VAL A 85 -2.46 -3.53 2.77
C VAL A 85 -1.59 -3.97 3.96
N GLY A 86 -1.56 -3.16 5.03
CA GLY A 86 -0.99 -3.57 6.30
C GLY A 86 0.17 -2.74 6.84
N LEU A 87 0.45 -1.56 6.28
CA LEU A 87 1.52 -0.70 6.76
C LEU A 87 1.00 0.39 7.72
N ASN A 88 -0.03 1.12 7.33
CA ASN A 88 -0.59 2.23 8.09
C ASN A 88 -1.99 1.86 8.59
N VAL A 89 -2.06 1.38 9.81
CA VAL A 89 -3.30 0.89 10.45
C VAL A 89 -4.34 1.99 10.60
N ASP A 90 -3.88 3.20 10.98
CA ASP A 90 -4.70 4.40 11.07
C ASP A 90 -4.18 5.46 10.07
N CYS A 91 -5.00 5.86 9.13
CA CYS A 91 -4.68 6.89 8.17
C CYS A 91 -5.51 8.17 8.42
N LYS A 92 -4.87 9.32 8.27
CA LYS A 92 -5.63 10.56 8.15
C LYS A 92 -6.28 10.63 6.77
N PRO A 93 -7.40 11.37 6.61
CA PRO A 93 -8.07 11.52 5.31
C PRO A 93 -7.14 11.99 4.18
N GLU A 94 -6.21 12.90 4.48
CA GLU A 94 -5.24 13.43 3.52
C GLU A 94 -4.25 12.35 3.04
N VAL A 95 -3.93 11.38 3.89
CA VAL A 95 -3.08 10.24 3.53
C VAL A 95 -3.81 9.33 2.56
N LEU A 96 -5.09 9.05 2.81
CA LEU A 96 -5.92 8.25 1.90
C LEU A 96 -6.09 8.94 0.54
N ALA A 97 -6.33 10.26 0.53
CA ALA A 97 -6.40 11.02 -0.71
C ALA A 97 -5.08 10.95 -1.49
N GLN A 98 -3.94 11.06 -0.79
CA GLN A 98 -2.63 10.91 -1.43
C GLN A 98 -2.39 9.50 -1.97
N TYR A 99 -2.93 8.46 -1.33
CA TYR A 99 -2.87 7.10 -1.88
C TYR A 99 -3.64 6.98 -3.20
N GLY A 100 -4.68 7.77 -3.40
CA GLY A 100 -5.36 7.89 -4.70
C GLY A 100 -4.41 8.37 -5.80
N ILE A 101 -3.62 9.40 -5.51
CA ILE A 101 -2.60 9.93 -6.44
C ILE A 101 -1.52 8.86 -6.72
N ILE A 102 -0.92 8.30 -5.66
CA ILE A 102 0.14 7.29 -5.77
C ILE A 102 -0.36 6.07 -6.55
N GLY A 103 -1.55 5.58 -6.22
CA GLY A 103 -2.15 4.43 -6.88
C GLY A 103 -2.47 4.70 -8.35
N SER A 104 -2.97 5.89 -8.68
CA SER A 104 -3.23 6.29 -10.06
C SER A 104 -1.94 6.31 -10.89
N ILE A 105 -0.88 6.94 -10.38
CA ILE A 105 0.44 6.98 -11.05
C ILE A 105 1.00 5.56 -11.23
N TYR A 106 0.92 4.72 -10.19
CA TYR A 106 1.39 3.34 -10.27
C TYR A 106 0.60 2.54 -11.32
N ALA A 107 -0.73 2.64 -11.31
CA ALA A 107 -1.57 1.94 -12.28
C ALA A 107 -1.28 2.37 -13.72
N GLN A 108 -1.02 3.66 -13.95
CA GLN A 108 -0.60 4.15 -15.27
C GLN A 108 0.76 3.59 -15.68
N ALA A 109 1.76 3.71 -14.82
CA ALA A 109 3.14 3.36 -15.17
C ALA A 109 3.38 1.85 -15.23
N MET A 110 2.81 1.09 -14.30
CA MET A 110 3.12 -0.33 -14.11
C MET A 110 2.06 -1.28 -14.67
N LEU A 111 0.79 -0.86 -14.70
CA LEU A 111 -0.31 -1.67 -15.20
C LEU A 111 -0.78 -1.26 -16.60
N GLY A 112 -0.32 -0.12 -17.11
CA GLY A 112 -0.67 0.39 -18.44
C GLY A 112 -2.10 0.93 -18.54
N ILE A 113 -2.74 1.26 -17.43
CA ILE A 113 -4.11 1.79 -17.39
C ILE A 113 -4.06 3.30 -17.56
N ARG A 114 -4.48 3.84 -18.70
CA ARG A 114 -4.31 5.26 -19.07
C ARG A 114 -5.04 6.25 -18.13
N ASN A 115 -6.25 5.92 -17.70
CA ASN A 115 -7.07 6.75 -16.81
C ASN A 115 -7.67 5.88 -15.70
N PRO A 116 -6.86 5.48 -14.71
CA PRO A 116 -7.31 4.55 -13.67
C PRO A 116 -8.48 5.12 -12.88
N ARG A 117 -9.52 4.32 -12.71
CA ARG A 117 -10.65 4.63 -11.83
C ARG A 117 -10.22 4.38 -10.39
N VAL A 118 -10.25 5.43 -9.57
CA VAL A 118 -9.84 5.39 -8.17
C VAL A 118 -11.07 5.43 -7.27
N ALA A 119 -11.19 4.49 -6.34
CA ALA A 119 -12.28 4.44 -5.37
C ALA A 119 -11.76 4.31 -3.93
N VAL A 120 -12.59 4.71 -2.97
CA VAL A 120 -12.38 4.43 -1.54
C VAL A 120 -13.14 3.14 -1.18
N LEU A 121 -12.45 2.21 -0.52
CA LEU A 121 -13.10 1.03 0.04
C LEU A 121 -14.02 1.44 1.20
N ASN A 122 -15.28 1.03 1.13
CA ASN A 122 -16.30 1.43 2.09
C ASN A 122 -17.30 0.29 2.34
N ILE A 123 -18.25 0.52 3.22
CA ILE A 123 -19.35 -0.41 3.59
C ILE A 123 -20.58 -0.29 2.68
N GLY A 124 -20.54 0.57 1.69
CA GLY A 124 -21.61 0.84 0.72
C GLY A 124 -21.14 1.84 -0.32
N GLU A 125 -21.81 1.88 -1.45
CA GLU A 125 -21.45 2.72 -2.61
C GLU A 125 -21.89 4.18 -2.47
N GLU A 126 -22.89 4.44 -1.59
CA GLU A 126 -23.45 5.78 -1.45
C GLU A 126 -22.43 6.73 -0.76
N GLU A 127 -22.43 7.97 -1.20
CA GLU A 127 -21.54 9.05 -0.71
C GLU A 127 -21.62 9.25 0.81
N THR A 128 -22.78 9.01 1.40
CA THR A 128 -23.01 9.22 2.84
C THR A 128 -22.52 8.07 3.72
N LYS A 129 -22.08 6.97 3.14
CA LYS A 129 -21.61 5.77 3.89
C LYS A 129 -20.22 5.93 4.46
N GLY A 130 -19.92 5.10 5.44
CA GLY A 130 -18.61 4.99 6.05
C GLY A 130 -18.48 5.70 7.39
N ASN A 131 -17.28 5.57 7.95
CA ASN A 131 -16.88 6.24 9.18
C ASN A 131 -16.41 7.70 8.91
N ALA A 132 -16.03 8.43 9.96
CA ALA A 132 -15.59 9.82 9.81
C ALA A 132 -14.36 9.96 8.89
N GLN A 133 -13.42 9.00 8.96
CA GLN A 133 -12.22 8.97 8.13
C GLN A 133 -12.55 8.79 6.64
N SER A 134 -13.34 7.76 6.31
CA SER A 134 -13.66 7.45 4.91
C SER A 134 -14.52 8.54 4.27
N LYS A 135 -15.44 9.17 5.02
CA LYS A 135 -16.21 10.33 4.54
C LYS A 135 -15.35 11.53 4.25
N ALA A 136 -14.44 11.88 5.17
CA ALA A 136 -13.53 13.00 4.96
C ALA A 136 -12.56 12.74 3.79
N ALA A 137 -12.07 11.49 3.65
CA ALA A 137 -11.25 11.10 2.50
C ALA A 137 -12.04 11.19 1.18
N TYR A 138 -13.30 10.75 1.19
CA TYR A 138 -14.19 10.85 0.02
C TYR A 138 -14.31 12.29 -0.48
N GLU A 139 -14.58 13.26 0.41
CA GLU A 139 -14.69 14.67 0.04
C GLU A 139 -13.39 15.20 -0.56
N LEU A 140 -12.23 14.93 0.08
CA LEU A 140 -10.94 15.34 -0.45
C LEU A 140 -10.64 14.73 -1.83
N MET A 141 -10.99 13.48 -2.04
CA MET A 141 -10.76 12.79 -3.31
C MET A 141 -11.73 13.26 -4.40
N LYS A 142 -12.96 13.59 -4.04
CA LYS A 142 -13.98 14.14 -4.95
C LYS A 142 -13.59 15.52 -5.48
N GLU A 143 -12.94 16.35 -4.66
CA GLU A 143 -12.45 17.67 -5.03
C GLU A 143 -11.13 17.63 -5.81
N SER A 144 -10.45 16.48 -5.86
CA SER A 144 -9.15 16.35 -6.49
C SER A 144 -9.28 16.22 -8.02
N GLU A 145 -8.47 17.00 -8.74
CA GLU A 145 -8.31 16.89 -10.20
C GLU A 145 -7.12 15.99 -10.61
N GLU A 146 -6.39 15.44 -9.62
CA GLU A 146 -5.15 14.69 -9.84
C GLU A 146 -5.38 13.28 -10.37
N PHE A 147 -6.59 12.72 -10.22
CA PHE A 147 -6.96 11.38 -10.65
C PHE A 147 -8.46 11.25 -10.91
N ASN A 148 -8.84 10.19 -11.60
CA ASN A 148 -10.24 9.89 -11.90
C ASN A 148 -10.95 9.20 -10.72
N PHE A 149 -11.50 10.00 -9.81
CA PHE A 149 -12.24 9.48 -8.65
C PHE A 149 -13.64 9.01 -9.07
N VAL A 150 -13.99 7.78 -8.69
CA VAL A 150 -15.27 7.15 -9.04
C VAL A 150 -16.16 6.86 -7.82
N GLY A 151 -15.79 7.34 -6.63
CA GLY A 151 -16.61 7.22 -5.42
C GLY A 151 -16.19 6.07 -4.51
N ASN A 152 -17.17 5.52 -3.79
CA ASN A 152 -16.99 4.38 -2.89
C ASN A 152 -17.08 3.05 -3.65
N VAL A 153 -16.40 2.04 -3.14
CA VAL A 153 -16.55 0.65 -3.57
C VAL A 153 -16.78 -0.25 -2.36
N GLU A 154 -17.73 -1.15 -2.47
CA GLU A 154 -18.01 -2.17 -1.45
C GLU A 154 -17.04 -3.35 -1.54
N GLY A 155 -16.81 -4.02 -0.41
CA GLY A 155 -15.93 -5.19 -0.33
C GLY A 155 -16.32 -6.32 -1.29
N SER A 156 -17.62 -6.48 -1.57
CA SER A 156 -18.16 -7.43 -2.55
C SER A 156 -17.68 -7.19 -3.99
N HIS A 157 -17.36 -5.93 -4.32
CA HIS A 157 -16.89 -5.52 -5.65
C HIS A 157 -15.39 -5.33 -5.75
N LEU A 158 -14.64 -5.62 -4.67
CA LEU A 158 -13.20 -5.40 -4.59
C LEU A 158 -12.41 -5.99 -5.77
N PHE A 159 -12.77 -7.19 -6.18
CA PHE A 159 -12.11 -7.92 -7.26
C PHE A 159 -12.98 -8.08 -8.52
N SER A 160 -14.04 -7.29 -8.64
CA SER A 160 -14.94 -7.37 -9.81
C SER A 160 -14.26 -6.90 -11.11
N GLY A 161 -13.36 -5.91 -11.01
CA GLY A 161 -12.77 -5.21 -12.16
C GLY A 161 -13.76 -4.28 -12.89
N GLN A 162 -14.99 -4.14 -12.39
CA GLN A 162 -16.03 -3.35 -13.03
C GLN A 162 -16.11 -1.92 -12.49
N VAL A 163 -15.85 -1.72 -11.19
CA VAL A 163 -16.05 -0.43 -10.50
C VAL A 163 -14.77 0.41 -10.54
N ALA A 164 -13.65 -0.14 -10.07
CA ALA A 164 -12.40 0.58 -9.90
C ALA A 164 -11.17 -0.23 -10.35
N ASP A 165 -10.12 0.48 -10.69
CA ASP A 165 -8.80 -0.07 -11.05
C ASP A 165 -7.80 0.12 -9.90
N VAL A 166 -8.05 1.11 -9.04
CA VAL A 166 -7.29 1.45 -7.83
C VAL A 166 -8.26 1.60 -6.67
N ILE A 167 -8.03 0.87 -5.60
CA ILE A 167 -8.87 0.91 -4.41
C ILE A 167 -8.03 1.32 -3.22
N VAL A 168 -8.45 2.38 -2.53
CA VAL A 168 -7.76 2.99 -1.41
C VAL A 168 -8.46 2.65 -0.09
N CYS A 169 -7.67 2.26 0.91
CA CYS A 169 -8.12 2.05 2.28
C CYS A 169 -6.97 2.25 3.27
N ASP A 170 -7.26 2.20 4.57
CA ASP A 170 -6.19 2.06 5.56
C ASP A 170 -5.64 0.62 5.59
N GLY A 171 -4.45 0.48 6.17
CA GLY A 171 -3.76 -0.81 6.19
C GLY A 171 -4.44 -1.89 7.03
N PHE A 172 -5.27 -1.52 8.02
CA PHE A 172 -6.03 -2.49 8.80
C PHE A 172 -7.11 -3.17 7.94
N VAL A 173 -7.91 -2.36 7.27
CA VAL A 173 -8.98 -2.85 6.40
C VAL A 173 -8.39 -3.59 5.20
N GLY A 174 -7.39 -3.00 4.54
CA GLY A 174 -6.79 -3.59 3.34
C GLY A 174 -6.10 -4.94 3.61
N ASN A 175 -5.37 -5.06 4.71
CA ASN A 175 -4.75 -6.33 5.10
C ASN A 175 -5.81 -7.39 5.44
N THR A 176 -6.86 -7.01 6.16
CA THR A 176 -7.96 -7.92 6.50
C THR A 176 -8.66 -8.43 5.23
N CYS A 177 -8.98 -7.54 4.29
CA CYS A 177 -9.58 -7.91 3.01
C CYS A 177 -8.66 -8.83 2.20
N LEU A 178 -7.37 -8.52 2.13
CA LEU A 178 -6.39 -9.31 1.40
C LEU A 178 -6.28 -10.73 1.96
N LEU A 179 -6.10 -10.86 3.27
CA LEU A 179 -5.94 -12.16 3.92
C LEU A 179 -7.20 -13.02 3.86
N TYR A 180 -8.38 -12.41 3.99
CA TYR A 180 -9.65 -13.13 3.90
C TYR A 180 -9.96 -13.65 2.49
N THR A 181 -9.51 -12.95 1.46
CA THR A 181 -9.87 -13.24 0.06
C THR A 181 -8.77 -13.94 -0.73
N SER A 182 -7.59 -14.15 -0.13
CA SER A 182 -6.46 -14.82 -0.76
C SER A 182 -6.00 -16.02 0.06
N ASP A 183 -5.40 -17.02 -0.60
CA ASP A 183 -4.71 -18.13 0.07
C ASP A 183 -3.38 -17.71 0.75
N ALA A 184 -3.25 -16.42 1.08
CA ALA A 184 -2.05 -15.85 1.69
C ALA A 184 -2.06 -15.94 3.23
N ALA A 185 -3.02 -16.64 3.84
CA ALA A 185 -3.13 -16.86 5.27
C ALA A 185 -2.32 -18.08 5.74
#